data_85b5bda37fd05b9f6b178a9608c8b0d3
#
_entry.id   85b5bda37fd05b9f6b178a9608c8b0d3
#
_cell.length_a   1.000
_cell.length_b   1.000
_cell.length_c   1.000
_cell.angle_alpha   90.00
_cell.angle_beta   90.00
_cell.angle_gamma   90.00
#
_symmetry.space_group_name_H-M   'P 1'
#
loop_
_entity.id
_entity.type
_entity.pdbx_description
1 polymer ?
#
loop_
_entity_poly.entity_id
_entity_poly.type
_entity_poly.pdbx_seq_one_letter_code
_entity_poly.pdbx_strand_id
1 'polypeptide(L)'
;LDFSMDDCARILHAILEAESIKDLVLVGQSVGGYVAQAFIDLYPREAAGFVAIDSAPLKRKYYPTWEVKALRHTKGMYQFVPWSWLKALGSWGVATTAQGKAGMRSFIESYTKEEYVELAAHGYKMLADAVESRRAYNIDCPALLLCGEKDNAGDVKVFNRKWAAGEKIPLVWIPGAGHNSNVDNPSFVNSKIEQLMVALK
;
A
#
# COMPACT_ATOMS: atom_id res chain seq x y z
N LEU A 1 5.56 -11.79 14.81
CA LEU A 1 5.62 -10.33 14.62
C LEU A 1 4.52 -9.68 15.48
N ASP A 2 4.83 -8.57 16.12
CA ASP A 2 3.92 -7.87 17.04
C ASP A 2 4.10 -6.34 16.89
N PHE A 3 3.60 -5.82 15.77
CA PHE A 3 3.52 -4.38 15.52
C PHE A 3 2.30 -4.09 14.64
N SER A 4 1.75 -2.88 14.73
CA SER A 4 0.55 -2.42 14.03
C SER A 4 0.89 -1.39 12.94
N MET A 5 -0.10 -1.01 12.13
CA MET A 5 0.02 0.15 11.22
C MET A 5 0.32 1.43 11.99
N ASP A 6 -0.26 1.58 13.17
CA ASP A 6 -0.02 2.74 14.04
C ASP A 6 1.41 2.76 14.58
N ASP A 7 2.01 1.61 14.89
CA ASP A 7 3.41 1.55 15.31
C ASP A 7 4.36 1.94 14.18
N CYS A 8 4.07 1.49 12.95
CA CYS A 8 4.81 1.94 11.77
C CYS A 8 4.69 3.46 11.57
N ALA A 9 3.49 4.02 11.76
CA ALA A 9 3.27 5.47 11.65
C ALA A 9 4.00 6.25 12.74
N ARG A 10 4.04 5.76 13.98
CA ARG A 10 4.80 6.38 15.08
C ARG A 10 6.30 6.34 14.84
N ILE A 11 6.82 5.22 14.32
CA ILE A 11 8.24 5.11 13.95
C ILE A 11 8.58 6.11 12.84
N LEU A 12 7.72 6.21 11.81
CA LEU A 12 7.89 7.20 10.75
C LEU A 12 7.92 8.63 11.32
N HIS A 13 6.97 8.98 12.20
CA HIS A 13 6.95 10.29 12.85
C HIS A 13 8.23 10.56 13.64
N ALA A 14 8.69 9.60 14.43
CA ALA A 14 9.93 9.76 15.20
C ALA A 14 11.18 9.97 14.29
N ILE A 15 11.22 9.31 13.12
CA ILE A 15 12.28 9.55 12.13
C ILE A 15 12.18 10.96 11.57
N LEU A 16 10.99 11.43 11.19
CA LEU A 16 10.78 12.78 10.66
C LEU A 16 11.17 13.86 11.66
N GLU A 17 10.84 13.68 12.94
CA GLU A 17 11.28 14.58 14.02
C GLU A 17 12.79 14.59 14.19
N ALA A 18 13.42 13.40 14.24
CA ALA A 18 14.87 13.28 14.39
C ALA A 18 15.64 13.95 13.25
N GLU A 19 15.12 13.82 12.01
CA GLU A 19 15.69 14.44 10.81
C GLU A 19 15.21 15.89 10.58
N SER A 20 14.37 16.43 11.47
CA SER A 20 13.78 17.77 11.38
C SER A 20 13.06 18.05 10.03
N ILE A 21 12.44 17.03 9.47
CA ILE A 21 11.70 17.11 8.19
C ILE A 21 10.33 17.77 8.42
N LYS A 22 10.02 18.79 7.62
CA LYS A 22 8.73 19.52 7.61
C LYS A 22 8.15 19.55 6.21
N ASP A 23 6.89 19.92 6.10
CA ASP A 23 6.17 20.06 4.80
C ASP A 23 6.28 18.79 3.93
N LEU A 24 6.13 17.62 4.56
CA LEU A 24 6.35 16.34 3.92
C LEU A 24 5.17 15.95 3.00
N VAL A 25 5.50 15.32 1.88
CA VAL A 25 4.55 14.59 1.05
C VAL A 25 4.75 13.10 1.29
N LEU A 26 3.71 12.44 1.79
CA LEU A 26 3.73 10.99 2.02
C LEU A 26 3.44 10.26 0.71
N VAL A 27 4.37 9.44 0.27
CA VAL A 27 4.21 8.59 -0.93
C VAL A 27 4.32 7.13 -0.50
N GLY A 28 3.22 6.39 -0.57
CA GLY A 28 3.16 5.01 -0.09
C GLY A 28 2.66 4.03 -1.14
N GLN A 29 3.47 3.00 -1.44
CA GLN A 29 3.07 1.90 -2.32
C GLN A 29 2.51 0.75 -1.48
N SER A 30 1.37 0.18 -1.87
CA SER A 30 0.73 -0.97 -1.21
C SER A 30 0.60 -0.75 0.30
N VAL A 31 1.25 -1.55 1.14
CA VAL A 31 1.29 -1.39 2.62
C VAL A 31 1.79 -0.01 3.04
N GLY A 32 2.73 0.60 2.30
CA GLY A 32 3.19 1.97 2.57
C GLY A 32 2.07 3.00 2.49
N GLY A 33 1.08 2.81 1.62
CA GLY A 33 -0.11 3.66 1.55
C GLY A 33 -1.04 3.48 2.76
N TYR A 34 -1.07 2.30 3.39
CA TYR A 34 -1.79 2.10 4.66
C TYR A 34 -1.08 2.78 5.83
N VAL A 35 0.25 2.66 5.90
CA VAL A 35 1.06 3.35 6.91
C VAL A 35 0.89 4.87 6.79
N ALA A 36 0.89 5.42 5.59
CA ALA A 36 0.66 6.84 5.34
C ALA A 36 -0.74 7.28 5.82
N GLN A 37 -1.79 6.49 5.59
CA GLN A 37 -3.14 6.78 6.09
C GLN A 37 -3.18 6.74 7.62
N ALA A 38 -2.51 5.77 8.26
CA ALA A 38 -2.40 5.70 9.71
C ALA A 38 -1.62 6.90 10.28
N PHE A 39 -0.56 7.35 9.58
CA PHE A 39 0.17 8.56 9.93
C PHE A 39 -0.71 9.81 9.91
N ILE A 40 -1.44 10.05 8.81
CA ILE A 40 -2.33 11.21 8.67
C ILE A 40 -3.42 11.21 9.76
N ASP A 41 -3.94 10.03 10.12
CA ASP A 41 -4.96 9.92 11.15
C ASP A 41 -4.43 10.14 12.57
N LEU A 42 -3.17 9.75 12.85
CA LEU A 42 -2.50 9.99 14.15
C LEU A 42 -1.94 11.41 14.27
N TYR A 43 -1.46 11.98 13.19
CA TYR A 43 -0.78 13.27 13.13
C TYR A 43 -1.43 14.19 12.09
N PRO A 44 -2.67 14.63 12.34
CA PRO A 44 -3.43 15.44 11.39
C PRO A 44 -2.72 16.76 11.09
N ARG A 45 -2.73 17.15 9.83
CA ARG A 45 -2.12 18.37 9.29
C ARG A 45 -0.58 18.39 9.26
N GLU A 46 0.09 17.30 9.58
CA GLU A 46 1.56 17.22 9.43
C GLU A 46 1.99 16.89 7.99
N ALA A 47 1.14 16.20 7.22
CA ALA A 47 1.40 15.92 5.81
C ALA A 47 0.90 17.06 4.93
N ALA A 48 1.78 17.65 4.11
CA ALA A 48 1.42 18.62 3.08
C ALA A 48 0.71 17.99 1.88
N GLY A 49 0.92 16.68 1.64
CA GLY A 49 0.27 15.93 0.59
C GLY A 49 0.41 14.41 0.75
N PHE A 50 -0.44 13.67 0.03
CA PHE A 50 -0.47 12.20 0.08
C PHE A 50 -0.60 11.59 -1.31
N VAL A 51 0.23 10.60 -1.60
CA VAL A 51 0.13 9.78 -2.81
C VAL A 51 0.03 8.30 -2.41
N ALA A 52 -1.08 7.67 -2.75
CA ALA A 52 -1.24 6.23 -2.61
C ALA A 52 -0.97 5.54 -3.95
N ILE A 53 -0.01 4.62 -3.99
CA ILE A 53 0.34 3.86 -5.19
C ILE A 53 -0.08 2.41 -4.96
N ASP A 54 -0.97 1.87 -5.80
CA ASP A 54 -1.45 0.49 -5.72
C ASP A 54 -1.88 0.09 -4.30
N SER A 55 -2.49 1.01 -3.57
CA SER A 55 -2.96 0.84 -2.20
C SER A 55 -4.48 0.93 -2.14
N ALA A 56 -5.06 0.76 -0.97
CA ALA A 56 -6.50 0.81 -0.76
C ALA A 56 -6.85 1.64 0.49
N PRO A 57 -8.11 2.10 0.66
CA PRO A 57 -8.51 2.87 1.83
C PRO A 57 -8.58 1.98 3.08
N LEU A 58 -8.22 2.51 4.25
CA LEU A 58 -8.40 1.81 5.54
C LEU A 58 -9.83 1.88 6.10
N LYS A 59 -10.71 2.69 5.48
CA LYS A 59 -12.08 2.88 5.97
C LYS A 59 -12.93 1.62 5.85
N ARG A 60 -13.51 1.17 6.95
CA ARG A 60 -14.33 -0.06 7.05
C ARG A 60 -15.46 -0.14 6.02
N LYS A 61 -16.04 1.02 5.62
CA LYS A 61 -17.16 1.08 4.66
C LYS A 61 -16.86 0.49 3.28
N TYR A 62 -15.57 0.38 2.90
CA TYR A 62 -15.17 -0.13 1.59
C TYR A 62 -15.03 -1.65 1.54
N TYR A 63 -14.92 -2.32 2.69
CA TYR A 63 -14.64 -3.74 2.78
C TYR A 63 -15.86 -4.58 3.15
N PRO A 64 -16.21 -5.63 2.41
CA PRO A 64 -17.17 -6.61 2.86
C PRO A 64 -16.62 -7.39 4.07
N THR A 65 -17.52 -7.81 4.96
CA THR A 65 -17.11 -8.46 6.21
C THR A 65 -16.36 -9.78 6.02
N TRP A 66 -16.71 -10.53 4.98
CA TRP A 66 -16.04 -11.80 4.67
C TRP A 66 -14.57 -11.58 4.26
N GLU A 67 -14.29 -10.50 3.51
CA GLU A 67 -12.94 -10.18 3.05
C GLU A 67 -12.02 -9.83 4.22
N VAL A 68 -12.48 -8.99 5.15
CA VAL A 68 -11.70 -8.65 6.35
C VAL A 68 -11.40 -9.90 7.19
N LYS A 69 -12.36 -10.83 7.29
CA LYS A 69 -12.12 -12.13 7.94
C LYS A 69 -11.09 -12.97 7.17
N ALA A 70 -11.18 -13.02 5.84
CA ALA A 70 -10.25 -13.79 5.00
C ALA A 70 -8.81 -13.30 5.15
N LEU A 71 -8.58 -11.97 5.24
CA LEU A 71 -7.25 -11.40 5.46
C LEU A 71 -6.57 -11.95 6.72
N ARG A 72 -7.30 -12.27 7.78
CA ARG A 72 -6.76 -12.85 9.02
C ARG A 72 -6.32 -14.31 8.89
N HIS A 73 -6.78 -15.02 7.86
CA HIS A 73 -6.50 -16.44 7.66
C HIS A 73 -5.48 -16.72 6.55
N THR A 74 -4.84 -15.69 6.02
CA THR A 74 -3.86 -15.81 4.92
C THR A 74 -2.66 -16.67 5.27
N LYS A 75 -2.23 -16.72 6.54
CA LYS A 75 -1.14 -17.59 7.00
C LYS A 75 -1.40 -19.05 6.65
N GLY A 76 -2.58 -19.57 7.00
CA GLY A 76 -2.96 -20.94 6.70
C GLY A 76 -2.98 -21.23 5.19
N MET A 77 -3.41 -20.28 4.38
CA MET A 77 -3.42 -20.43 2.92
C MET A 77 -1.99 -20.53 2.36
N TYR A 78 -1.09 -19.64 2.75
CA TYR A 78 0.28 -19.58 2.23
C TYR A 78 1.16 -20.71 2.72
N GLN A 79 0.93 -21.20 3.94
CA GLN A 79 1.69 -22.28 4.55
C GLN A 79 1.65 -23.58 3.71
N PHE A 80 0.52 -23.87 3.09
CA PHE A 80 0.35 -25.09 2.27
C PHE A 80 0.80 -24.95 0.82
N VAL A 81 1.05 -23.71 0.34
CA VAL A 81 1.52 -23.49 -1.04
C VAL A 81 3.01 -23.84 -1.13
N PRO A 82 3.46 -24.63 -2.14
CA PRO A 82 4.87 -24.89 -2.37
C PRO A 82 5.69 -23.61 -2.52
N TRP A 83 6.88 -23.57 -1.94
CA TRP A 83 7.74 -22.37 -1.94
C TRP A 83 8.04 -21.84 -3.35
N SER A 84 8.30 -22.76 -4.31
CA SER A 84 8.51 -22.39 -5.71
C SER A 84 7.30 -21.66 -6.32
N TRP A 85 6.10 -22.04 -5.93
CA TRP A 85 4.86 -21.40 -6.40
C TRP A 85 4.62 -20.04 -5.74
N LEU A 86 4.89 -19.92 -4.45
CA LEU A 86 4.82 -18.61 -3.76
C LEU A 86 5.77 -17.60 -4.41
N LYS A 87 7.01 -18.01 -4.73
CA LYS A 87 7.97 -17.17 -5.43
C LYS A 87 7.49 -16.79 -6.85
N ALA A 88 6.95 -17.74 -7.58
CA ALA A 88 6.43 -17.49 -8.91
C ALA A 88 5.20 -16.56 -8.89
N LEU A 89 4.20 -16.89 -8.09
CA LEU A 89 2.96 -16.11 -7.98
C LEU A 89 3.23 -14.70 -7.44
N GLY A 90 4.07 -14.58 -6.40
CA GLY A 90 4.44 -13.29 -5.81
C GLY A 90 5.20 -12.40 -6.79
N SER A 91 6.06 -12.95 -7.65
CA SER A 91 6.80 -12.14 -8.62
C SER A 91 6.00 -11.84 -9.89
N TRP A 92 5.24 -12.82 -10.42
CA TRP A 92 4.48 -12.65 -11.66
C TRP A 92 3.13 -11.94 -11.45
N GLY A 93 2.54 -12.09 -10.26
CA GLY A 93 1.25 -11.48 -9.95
C GLY A 93 1.31 -9.99 -9.66
N VAL A 94 2.48 -9.47 -9.26
CA VAL A 94 2.60 -8.07 -8.81
C VAL A 94 3.28 -7.14 -9.81
N ALA A 95 3.99 -7.65 -10.81
CA ALA A 95 4.70 -6.82 -11.79
C ALA A 95 4.46 -7.30 -13.22
N THR A 96 4.52 -6.37 -14.17
CA THR A 96 4.38 -6.65 -15.61
C THR A 96 5.72 -6.67 -16.32
N THR A 97 6.68 -5.86 -15.88
CA THR A 97 8.00 -5.77 -16.49
C THR A 97 8.95 -6.89 -16.02
N ALA A 98 9.93 -7.21 -16.84
CA ALA A 98 10.97 -8.18 -16.46
C ALA A 98 11.75 -7.72 -15.23
N GLN A 99 12.07 -6.43 -15.15
CA GLN A 99 12.78 -5.82 -14.03
C GLN A 99 11.95 -5.90 -12.74
N GLY A 100 10.67 -5.54 -12.78
CA GLY A 100 9.78 -5.61 -11.62
C GLY A 100 9.62 -7.04 -11.10
N LYS A 101 9.45 -8.01 -12.01
CA LYS A 101 9.38 -9.44 -11.66
C LYS A 101 10.67 -9.95 -11.02
N ALA A 102 11.83 -9.61 -11.62
CA ALA A 102 13.12 -10.02 -11.09
C ALA A 102 13.40 -9.40 -9.72
N GLY A 103 13.11 -8.11 -9.53
CA GLY A 103 13.26 -7.42 -8.25
C GLY A 103 12.38 -8.04 -7.16
N MET A 104 11.09 -8.29 -7.46
CA MET A 104 10.18 -8.93 -6.49
C MET A 104 10.60 -10.36 -6.18
N ARG A 105 11.07 -11.11 -7.18
CA ARG A 105 11.61 -12.46 -6.95
C ARG A 105 12.82 -12.43 -6.04
N SER A 106 13.77 -11.54 -6.28
CA SER A 106 14.96 -11.35 -5.42
C SER A 106 14.57 -10.97 -4.00
N PHE A 107 13.58 -10.09 -3.84
CA PHE A 107 13.04 -9.75 -2.52
C PHE A 107 12.48 -10.98 -1.80
N ILE A 108 11.64 -11.77 -2.46
CA ILE A 108 11.06 -12.98 -1.86
C ILE A 108 12.16 -14.01 -1.51
N GLU A 109 13.16 -14.16 -2.36
CA GLU A 109 14.28 -15.10 -2.17
C GLU A 109 15.26 -14.67 -1.07
N SER A 110 15.19 -13.45 -0.57
CA SER A 110 15.95 -13.01 0.61
C SER A 110 15.40 -13.55 1.94
N TYR A 111 14.23 -14.20 1.91
CA TYR A 111 13.59 -14.82 3.07
C TYR A 111 13.52 -16.34 2.93
N THR A 112 13.46 -17.04 4.05
CA THR A 112 12.96 -18.40 4.08
C THR A 112 11.45 -18.41 3.80
N LYS A 113 10.89 -19.57 3.47
CA LYS A 113 9.44 -19.70 3.29
C LYS A 113 8.66 -19.27 4.54
N GLU A 114 9.14 -19.71 5.69
CA GLU A 114 8.54 -19.46 6.99
C GLU A 114 8.51 -17.96 7.29
N GLU A 115 9.63 -17.28 7.13
CA GLU A 115 9.75 -15.82 7.33
C GLU A 115 8.85 -15.04 6.38
N TYR A 116 8.82 -15.42 5.09
CA TYR A 116 7.97 -14.78 4.10
C TYR A 116 6.48 -14.95 4.42
N VAL A 117 6.07 -16.16 4.80
CA VAL A 117 4.67 -16.44 5.17
C VAL A 117 4.27 -15.67 6.43
N GLU A 118 5.15 -15.60 7.44
CA GLU A 118 4.90 -14.81 8.66
C GLU A 118 4.77 -13.31 8.33
N LEU A 119 5.69 -12.77 7.52
CA LEU A 119 5.67 -11.36 7.14
C LEU A 119 4.42 -11.00 6.34
N ALA A 120 4.08 -11.79 5.33
CA ALA A 120 2.90 -11.57 4.50
C ALA A 120 1.60 -11.68 5.32
N ALA A 121 1.49 -12.72 6.14
CA ALA A 121 0.33 -12.92 7.01
C ALA A 121 0.16 -11.80 8.03
N HIS A 122 1.28 -11.30 8.59
CA HIS A 122 1.26 -10.17 9.51
C HIS A 122 0.79 -8.90 8.81
N GLY A 123 1.26 -8.61 7.60
CA GLY A 123 0.80 -7.48 6.79
C GLY A 123 -0.72 -7.49 6.55
N TYR A 124 -1.27 -8.64 6.16
CA TYR A 124 -2.71 -8.80 6.00
C TYR A 124 -3.49 -8.69 7.32
N LYS A 125 -2.93 -9.20 8.41
CA LYS A 125 -3.53 -9.04 9.75
C LYS A 125 -3.57 -7.56 10.15
N MET A 126 -2.47 -6.83 9.97
CA MET A 126 -2.42 -5.38 10.25
C MET A 126 -3.48 -4.61 9.45
N LEU A 127 -3.66 -4.95 8.16
CA LEU A 127 -4.72 -4.36 7.33
C LEU A 127 -6.10 -4.66 7.91
N ALA A 128 -6.38 -5.92 8.25
CA ALA A 128 -7.65 -6.33 8.84
C ALA A 128 -7.93 -5.61 10.17
N ASP A 129 -6.92 -5.48 11.03
CA ASP A 129 -7.04 -4.80 12.33
C ASP A 129 -7.30 -3.30 12.14
N ALA A 130 -6.58 -2.65 11.24
CA ALA A 130 -6.79 -1.24 10.92
C ALA A 130 -8.20 -0.99 10.36
N VAL A 131 -8.67 -1.81 9.44
CA VAL A 131 -10.03 -1.71 8.87
C VAL A 131 -11.10 -1.96 9.95
N GLU A 132 -10.92 -2.95 10.82
CA GLU A 132 -11.88 -3.26 11.90
C GLU A 132 -11.86 -2.24 13.05
N SER A 133 -10.83 -1.44 13.19
CA SER A 133 -10.79 -0.34 14.16
C SER A 133 -11.90 0.68 13.90
N ARG A 134 -12.46 0.72 12.69
CA ARG A 134 -13.52 1.63 12.23
C ARG A 134 -13.18 3.10 12.41
N ARG A 135 -11.89 3.43 12.49
CA ARG A 135 -11.43 4.82 12.52
C ARG A 135 -11.79 5.51 11.21
N ALA A 136 -11.88 6.82 11.26
CA ALA A 136 -12.31 7.63 10.13
C ALA A 136 -11.28 7.67 8.99
N TYR A 137 -9.97 7.59 9.32
CA TYR A 137 -8.85 7.70 8.36
C TYR A 137 -9.09 8.79 7.32
N ASN A 138 -9.46 9.98 7.80
CA ASN A 138 -9.70 11.13 6.93
C ASN A 138 -8.39 11.63 6.34
N ILE A 139 -8.40 11.85 5.03
CA ILE A 139 -7.27 12.49 4.34
C ILE A 139 -7.58 13.97 4.32
N ASP A 140 -6.85 14.75 5.11
CA ASP A 140 -7.04 16.18 5.32
C ASP A 140 -6.05 17.06 4.55
N CYS A 141 -5.27 16.45 3.66
CA CYS A 141 -4.34 17.12 2.74
C CYS A 141 -4.65 16.78 1.28
N PRO A 142 -4.14 17.56 0.31
CA PRO A 142 -4.19 17.19 -1.09
C PRO A 142 -3.66 15.79 -1.35
N ALA A 143 -4.44 14.99 -2.07
CA ALA A 143 -4.10 13.58 -2.27
C ALA A 143 -4.26 13.14 -3.73
N LEU A 144 -3.53 12.08 -4.09
CA LEU A 144 -3.56 11.46 -5.42
C LEU A 144 -3.52 9.94 -5.27
N LEU A 145 -4.42 9.25 -5.97
CA LEU A 145 -4.40 7.80 -6.09
C LEU A 145 -3.77 7.40 -7.43
N LEU A 146 -2.77 6.56 -7.38
CA LEU A 146 -2.12 5.96 -8.54
C LEU A 146 -2.37 4.45 -8.50
N CYS A 147 -2.83 3.86 -9.60
CA CYS A 147 -3.11 2.42 -9.65
C CYS A 147 -2.74 1.84 -11.00
N GLY A 148 -2.02 0.74 -11.01
CA GLY A 148 -1.66 0.04 -12.23
C GLY A 148 -2.89 -0.47 -12.98
N GLU A 149 -2.96 -0.24 -14.29
CA GLU A 149 -4.07 -0.76 -15.13
C GLU A 149 -4.19 -2.28 -15.06
N LYS A 150 -3.07 -2.97 -14.91
CA LYS A 150 -2.97 -4.43 -14.82
C LYS A 150 -2.76 -4.92 -13.37
N ASP A 151 -3.00 -4.07 -12.37
CA ASP A 151 -2.94 -4.52 -10.98
C ASP A 151 -4.01 -5.58 -10.73
N ASN A 152 -3.57 -6.76 -10.30
CA ASN A 152 -4.40 -7.91 -9.97
C ASN A 152 -4.19 -8.37 -8.51
N ALA A 153 -3.61 -7.53 -7.65
CA ALA A 153 -3.46 -7.81 -6.24
C ALA A 153 -4.81 -7.63 -5.52
N GLY A 154 -5.56 -8.71 -5.39
CA GLY A 154 -6.90 -8.66 -4.82
C GLY A 154 -7.82 -7.66 -5.54
N ASP A 155 -8.62 -6.94 -4.78
CA ASP A 155 -9.60 -5.97 -5.28
C ASP A 155 -9.08 -4.52 -5.31
N VAL A 156 -7.76 -4.29 -5.33
CA VAL A 156 -7.14 -2.96 -5.25
C VAL A 156 -7.72 -1.97 -6.29
N LYS A 157 -7.93 -2.40 -7.53
CA LYS A 157 -8.56 -1.54 -8.56
C LYS A 157 -10.01 -1.15 -8.22
N VAL A 158 -10.76 -2.07 -7.64
CA VAL A 158 -12.15 -1.82 -7.20
C VAL A 158 -12.16 -0.85 -6.02
N PHE A 159 -11.27 -1.06 -5.06
CA PHE A 159 -11.12 -0.16 -3.92
C PHE A 159 -10.71 1.25 -4.34
N ASN A 160 -9.75 1.39 -5.25
CA ASN A 160 -9.32 2.70 -5.74
C ASN A 160 -10.46 3.47 -6.43
N ARG A 161 -11.29 2.80 -7.27
CA ARG A 161 -12.47 3.44 -7.86
C ARG A 161 -13.47 3.92 -6.80
N LYS A 162 -13.78 3.06 -5.82
CA LYS A 162 -14.71 3.41 -4.74
C LYS A 162 -14.16 4.52 -3.86
N TRP A 163 -12.86 4.49 -3.55
CA TRP A 163 -12.19 5.50 -2.75
C TRP A 163 -12.18 6.86 -3.45
N ALA A 164 -11.73 6.89 -4.70
CA ALA A 164 -11.74 8.10 -5.52
C ALA A 164 -13.13 8.75 -5.59
N ALA A 165 -14.16 7.95 -5.87
CA ALA A 165 -15.53 8.45 -5.97
C ALA A 165 -16.09 8.91 -4.61
N GLY A 166 -15.84 8.13 -3.54
CA GLY A 166 -16.39 8.39 -2.21
C GLY A 166 -15.75 9.54 -1.46
N GLU A 167 -14.47 9.83 -1.73
CA GLU A 167 -13.68 10.87 -1.04
C GLU A 167 -13.31 12.03 -2.00
N LYS A 168 -13.69 11.94 -3.28
CA LYS A 168 -13.36 12.92 -4.33
C LYS A 168 -11.84 13.12 -4.52
N ILE A 169 -11.06 12.06 -4.36
CA ILE A 169 -9.61 12.07 -4.58
C ILE A 169 -9.35 11.73 -6.05
N PRO A 170 -8.48 12.49 -6.76
CA PRO A 170 -8.08 12.15 -8.12
C PRO A 170 -7.48 10.74 -8.21
N LEU A 171 -7.91 9.95 -9.20
CA LEU A 171 -7.37 8.62 -9.50
C LEU A 171 -6.77 8.63 -10.89
N VAL A 172 -5.51 8.23 -11.00
CA VAL A 172 -4.78 8.09 -12.27
C VAL A 172 -4.38 6.64 -12.46
N TRP A 173 -4.75 6.06 -13.60
CA TRP A 173 -4.35 4.73 -14.01
C TRP A 173 -2.96 4.78 -14.64
N ILE A 174 -2.06 3.89 -14.18
CA ILE A 174 -0.69 3.81 -14.69
C ILE A 174 -0.64 2.84 -15.86
N PRO A 175 -0.35 3.33 -17.08
CA PRO A 175 -0.43 2.51 -18.28
C PRO A 175 0.49 1.29 -18.23
N GLY A 176 -0.10 0.13 -18.49
CA GLY A 176 0.61 -1.13 -18.62
C GLY A 176 1.19 -1.73 -17.35
N ALA A 177 1.11 -1.06 -16.20
CA ALA A 177 1.73 -1.45 -14.95
C ALA A 177 0.86 -2.41 -14.11
N GLY A 178 1.51 -3.29 -13.34
CA GLY A 178 0.90 -4.17 -12.34
C GLY A 178 0.82 -3.50 -10.96
N HIS A 179 0.86 -4.32 -9.89
CA HIS A 179 0.81 -3.84 -8.49
C HIS A 179 2.09 -3.11 -8.05
N ASN A 180 3.23 -3.38 -8.68
CA ASN A 180 4.47 -2.62 -8.47
C ASN A 180 4.61 -1.53 -9.53
N SER A 181 3.60 -0.69 -9.68
CA SER A 181 3.52 0.26 -10.79
C SER A 181 4.62 1.32 -10.77
N ASN A 182 5.14 1.65 -9.60
CA ASN A 182 6.29 2.53 -9.40
C ASN A 182 7.61 1.93 -9.98
N VAL A 183 7.69 0.61 -10.13
CA VAL A 183 8.81 -0.09 -10.76
C VAL A 183 8.51 -0.41 -12.23
N ASP A 184 7.26 -0.73 -12.54
CA ASP A 184 6.84 -1.06 -13.90
C ASP A 184 6.83 0.16 -14.84
N ASN A 185 6.48 1.35 -14.32
CA ASN A 185 6.44 2.60 -15.08
C ASN A 185 6.91 3.81 -14.24
N PRO A 186 8.20 3.83 -13.81
CA PRO A 186 8.69 4.84 -12.88
C PRO A 186 8.60 6.27 -13.42
N SER A 187 8.86 6.47 -14.72
CA SER A 187 8.79 7.80 -15.33
C SER A 187 7.39 8.42 -15.25
N PHE A 188 6.37 7.62 -15.50
CA PHE A 188 4.98 8.08 -15.40
C PHE A 188 4.60 8.36 -13.94
N VAL A 189 4.91 7.44 -13.02
CA VAL A 189 4.62 7.59 -11.59
C VAL A 189 5.30 8.84 -11.04
N ASN A 190 6.60 9.01 -11.28
CA ASN A 190 7.37 10.16 -10.82
C ASN A 190 6.80 11.47 -11.35
N SER A 191 6.42 11.52 -12.64
CA SER A 191 5.82 12.73 -13.22
C SER A 191 4.51 13.13 -12.53
N LYS A 192 3.70 12.16 -12.07
CA LYS A 192 2.46 12.43 -11.33
C LYS A 192 2.70 12.92 -9.91
N ILE A 193 3.71 12.37 -9.24
CA ILE A 193 4.16 12.85 -7.93
C ILE A 193 4.67 14.28 -8.04
N GLU A 194 5.52 14.57 -9.02
CA GLU A 194 6.06 15.92 -9.28
C GLU A 194 4.94 16.93 -9.56
N GLN A 195 3.93 16.57 -10.37
CA GLN A 195 2.77 17.42 -10.63
C GLN A 195 2.02 17.77 -9.35
N LEU A 196 1.81 16.82 -8.44
CA LEU A 196 1.21 17.11 -7.13
C LEU A 196 2.10 18.05 -6.33
N MET A 197 3.39 17.77 -6.22
CA MET A 197 4.35 18.59 -5.46
C MET A 197 4.42 20.04 -5.97
N VAL A 198 4.32 20.24 -7.28
CA VAL A 198 4.26 21.61 -7.88
C VAL A 198 2.96 22.31 -7.50
N ALA A 199 1.85 21.59 -7.44
CA ALA A 199 0.55 22.17 -7.07
C ALA A 199 0.42 22.51 -5.58
N LEU A 200 1.34 22.01 -4.73
CA LEU A 200 1.40 22.31 -3.30
C LEU A 200 2.21 23.56 -2.94
N LYS A 201 2.94 24.11 -3.91
CA LYS A 201 3.73 25.35 -3.75
C LYS A 201 2.88 26.58 -4.04
#